data_2bfd34d653e16c50a9aea335181a715f
#
_entry.id   2bfd34d653e16c50a9aea335181a715f
#
_cell.length_a   1.000
_cell.length_b   1.000
_cell.length_c   1.000
_cell.angle_alpha   90.00
_cell.angle_beta   90.00
_cell.angle_gamma   90.00
#
_symmetry.space_group_name_H-M   'P 1'
#
loop_
_entity.id
_entity.type
_entity.pdbx_description
1 polymer ?
#
loop_
_entity_poly.entity_id
_entity_poly.type
_entity_poly.pdbx_seq_one_letter_code
_entity_poly.pdbx_strand_id
1 'polypeptide(L)'
;MGGTELDVLVRTCSASVKEYISGLRQAVPGGVAVDGNLITVESGPVTSEIGLKTLPDYVIASMHLPSLKATWRFKSGTYQEREDCLKRIDWSMKRGGG
;
A
#
# COMPACT_ATOMS: atom_id res chain seq x y z
N MET A 1 -12.36 -19.85 -10.09
CA MET A 1 -11.99 -19.55 -9.96
C MET A 1 -11.99 -18.54 -9.82
N GLY A 2 -11.93 -18.65 -9.78
CA GLY A 2 -12.18 -17.76 -9.38
C GLY A 2 -11.71 -16.44 -9.53
N GLY A 3 -11.55 -15.92 -10.43
CA GLY A 3 -10.90 -14.68 -10.72
C GLY A 3 -11.32 -13.47 -9.94
N THR A 4 -11.95 -13.63 -8.86
CA THR A 4 -12.37 -12.48 -8.06
C THR A 4 -11.37 -12.13 -6.99
N GLU A 5 -10.30 -12.82 -7.00
CA GLU A 5 -9.29 -12.62 -5.97
C GLU A 5 -8.59 -11.30 -6.14
N LEU A 6 -8.15 -10.75 -5.03
CA LEU A 6 -7.34 -9.55 -5.04
C LEU A 6 -5.89 -9.94 -5.34
N ASP A 7 -5.65 -10.40 -6.58
CA ASP A 7 -4.29 -10.78 -6.96
C ASP A 7 -3.43 -9.56 -7.20
N VAL A 8 -3.99 -8.58 -7.89
CA VAL A 8 -3.31 -7.33 -8.19
C VAL A 8 -4.27 -6.18 -7.95
N LEU A 9 -3.79 -5.20 -7.21
CA LEU A 9 -4.58 -4.01 -6.92
C LEU A 9 -3.72 -2.77 -7.16
N VAL A 10 -4.20 -1.87 -8.00
CA VAL A 10 -3.48 -0.64 -8.30
C VAL A 10 -4.17 0.52 -7.60
N ARG A 11 -3.39 1.31 -6.89
CA ARG A 11 -3.90 2.48 -6.18
C ARG A 11 -3.05 3.69 -6.48
N THR A 12 -3.69 4.85 -6.57
CA THR A 12 -2.99 6.12 -6.66
C THR A 12 -3.17 6.82 -5.32
N CYS A 13 -2.06 7.25 -4.74
CA CYS A 13 -2.07 7.84 -3.40
C CYS A 13 -1.44 9.22 -3.44
N SER A 14 -1.99 10.12 -2.61
CA SER A 14 -1.42 11.45 -2.47
C SER A 14 -0.40 11.43 -1.35
N ALA A 15 0.77 10.86 -1.64
CA ALA A 15 1.81 10.68 -0.64
C ALA A 15 3.15 10.52 -1.35
N SER A 16 4.22 10.85 -0.65
CA SER A 16 5.56 10.52 -1.12
C SER A 16 5.85 9.06 -0.80
N VAL A 17 6.89 8.52 -1.45
CA VAL A 17 7.32 7.14 -1.17
C VAL A 17 7.64 6.98 0.31
N LYS A 18 8.35 7.95 0.88
CA LYS A 18 8.74 7.89 2.29
C LYS A 18 7.52 7.87 3.20
N GLU A 19 6.54 8.71 2.92
CA GLU A 19 5.32 8.75 3.71
C GLU A 19 4.53 7.45 3.62
N TYR A 20 4.48 6.89 2.42
CA TYR A 20 3.75 5.65 2.20
C TYR A 20 4.40 4.50 2.97
N ILE A 21 5.72 4.39 2.90
CA ILE A 21 6.45 3.35 3.62
C ILE A 21 6.27 3.53 5.13
N SER A 22 6.35 4.76 5.61
CA SER A 22 6.16 5.04 7.03
C SER A 22 4.77 4.60 7.50
N GLY A 23 3.75 4.88 6.69
CA GLY A 23 2.39 4.46 7.01
C GLY A 23 2.24 2.96 7.05
N LEU A 24 2.88 2.26 6.11
CA LEU A 24 2.85 0.81 6.10
C LEU A 24 3.52 0.22 7.35
N ARG A 25 4.65 0.79 7.76
CA ARG A 25 5.35 0.30 8.94
C ARG A 25 4.53 0.50 10.20
N GLN A 26 3.75 1.56 10.27
CA GLN A 26 2.84 1.78 11.39
C GLN A 26 1.67 0.80 11.36
N ALA A 27 1.18 0.50 10.17
CA ALA A 27 0.02 -0.39 10.02
C ALA A 27 0.41 -1.85 10.29
N VAL A 28 1.61 -2.24 9.90
CA VAL A 28 2.07 -3.63 10.03
C VAL A 28 3.45 -3.62 10.68
N PRO A 29 3.51 -3.40 11.99
CA PRO A 29 4.80 -3.32 12.68
C PRO A 29 5.58 -4.63 12.53
N GLY A 30 6.82 -4.50 12.09
CA GLY A 30 7.69 -5.65 11.93
C GLY A 30 7.43 -6.48 10.68
N GLY A 31 6.39 -6.14 9.90
CA GLY A 31 6.03 -6.92 8.73
C GLY A 31 6.35 -6.27 7.40
N VAL A 32 7.12 -5.19 7.40
CA VAL A 32 7.41 -4.43 6.17
C VAL A 32 8.90 -4.48 5.88
N ALA A 33 9.25 -4.99 4.70
CA ALA A 33 10.62 -5.00 4.22
C ALA A 33 10.69 -4.20 2.93
N VAL A 34 11.68 -3.33 2.81
CA VAL A 34 11.82 -2.43 1.67
C VAL A 34 13.10 -2.76 0.92
N ASP A 35 12.97 -2.90 -0.39
CA ASP A 35 14.11 -3.12 -1.28
C ASP A 35 13.91 -2.21 -2.49
N GLY A 36 14.52 -1.03 -2.44
CA GLY A 36 14.33 -0.04 -3.49
C GLY A 36 12.88 0.42 -3.57
N ASN A 37 12.26 0.23 -4.73
CA ASN A 37 10.86 0.60 -4.92
C ASN A 37 9.91 -0.58 -4.70
N LEU A 38 10.44 -1.70 -4.24
CA LEU A 38 9.64 -2.89 -3.98
C LEU A 38 9.53 -3.10 -2.48
N ILE A 39 8.31 -3.25 -2.00
CA ILE A 39 8.03 -3.43 -0.59
C ILE A 39 7.34 -4.78 -0.40
N THR A 40 7.82 -5.55 0.57
CA THR A 40 7.15 -6.80 0.94
C THR A 40 6.44 -6.58 2.26
N VAL A 41 5.17 -6.93 2.32
CA VAL A 41 4.35 -6.79 3.52
C VAL A 41 3.85 -8.16 3.93
N GLU A 42 4.13 -8.53 5.17
CA GLU A 42 3.65 -9.78 5.75
C GLU A 42 2.75 -9.46 6.93
N SER A 43 1.49 -9.80 6.80
CA SER A 43 0.51 -9.52 7.84
C SER A 43 -0.30 -10.79 8.07
N GLY A 44 0.07 -11.56 9.11
CA GLY A 44 -0.57 -12.85 9.37
C GLY A 44 -0.46 -13.79 8.18
N PRO A 45 -1.57 -14.31 7.69
CA PRO A 45 -1.54 -15.24 6.55
C PRO A 45 -1.37 -14.55 5.20
N VAL A 46 -1.34 -13.23 5.18
CA VAL A 46 -1.29 -12.47 3.93
C VAL A 46 0.11 -11.96 3.67
N THR A 47 0.67 -12.31 2.53
CA THR A 47 1.94 -11.77 2.04
C THR A 47 1.67 -11.05 0.75
N SER A 48 2.20 -9.83 0.62
CA SER A 48 2.02 -9.05 -0.60
C SER A 48 3.31 -8.33 -0.95
N GLU A 49 3.44 -8.01 -2.24
CA GLU A 49 4.52 -7.18 -2.75
C GLU A 49 3.91 -5.92 -3.32
N ILE A 50 4.51 -4.79 -3.01
CA ILE A 50 4.02 -3.50 -3.48
C ILE A 50 5.11 -2.81 -4.28
N GLY A 51 4.81 -2.54 -5.55
CA GLY A 51 5.70 -1.75 -6.40
C GLY A 51 5.27 -0.30 -6.34
N LEU A 52 6.19 0.59 -6.05
CA LEU A 52 5.88 2.03 -5.96
C LEU A 52 6.45 2.76 -7.16
N LYS A 53 5.65 3.66 -7.72
CA LYS A 53 6.08 4.52 -8.80
C LYS A 53 5.68 5.95 -8.47
N THR A 54 6.67 6.84 -8.42
CA THR A 54 6.40 8.26 -8.19
C THR A 54 5.72 8.85 -9.43
N LEU A 55 4.65 9.58 -9.20
CA LEU A 55 3.93 10.27 -10.25
C LEU A 55 4.22 11.77 -10.15
N PRO A 56 3.91 12.53 -11.21
CA PRO A 56 4.01 13.99 -11.14
C PRO A 56 3.17 14.53 -10.00
N ASP A 57 3.62 15.61 -9.39
CA ASP A 57 2.88 16.21 -8.30
C ASP A 57 1.47 16.59 -8.74
N TYR A 58 0.54 16.42 -7.83
CA TYR A 58 -0.82 16.85 -8.05
C TYR A 58 -0.93 18.30 -7.60
N VAL A 59 -1.37 19.16 -8.52
CA VAL A 59 -1.42 20.60 -8.25
C VAL A 59 -2.85 21.05 -8.02
N ILE A 60 -3.09 21.65 -6.86
CA ILE A 60 -4.36 22.28 -6.54
C ILE A 60 -4.05 23.72 -6.15
N ALA A 61 -4.59 24.67 -6.93
CA ALA A 61 -4.25 26.08 -6.75
C ALA A 61 -2.74 26.23 -6.83
N SER A 62 -2.09 26.73 -5.81
CA SER A 62 -0.64 26.86 -5.78
C SER A 62 0.06 25.77 -4.99
N MET A 63 -0.71 24.77 -4.57
CA MET A 63 -0.15 23.69 -3.75
C MET A 63 0.27 22.52 -4.62
N HIS A 64 1.47 22.02 -4.36
CA HIS A 64 1.99 20.83 -5.01
C HIS A 64 1.96 19.68 -4.02
N LEU A 65 1.17 18.66 -4.34
CA LEU A 65 1.01 17.49 -3.48
C LEU A 65 1.71 16.30 -4.11
N PRO A 66 2.48 15.55 -3.33
CA PRO A 66 3.13 14.36 -3.87
C PRO A 66 2.08 13.33 -4.29
N SER A 67 2.43 12.54 -5.29
CA SER A 67 1.54 11.50 -5.80
C SER A 67 2.36 10.28 -6.16
N LEU A 68 1.80 9.10 -5.89
CA LEU A 68 2.45 7.87 -6.28
C LEU A 68 1.42 6.81 -6.67
N LYS A 69 1.89 5.84 -7.45
CA LYS A 69 1.10 4.69 -7.82
C LYS A 69 1.65 3.47 -7.07
N ALA A 70 0.79 2.80 -6.33
CA ALA A 70 1.15 1.60 -5.60
C ALA A 70 0.46 0.41 -6.26
N THR A 71 1.26 -0.55 -6.70
CA THR A 71 0.73 -1.78 -7.29
C THR A 71 0.96 -2.92 -6.31
N TRP A 72 -0.13 -3.42 -5.77
CA TRP A 72 -0.11 -4.50 -4.80
C TRP A 72 -0.25 -5.84 -5.52
N ARG A 73 0.61 -6.78 -5.20
CA ARG A 73 0.52 -8.15 -5.70
C ARG A 73 0.44 -9.07 -4.51
N PHE A 74 -0.69 -9.72 -4.34
CA PHE A 74 -0.89 -10.61 -3.21
C PHE A 74 -0.34 -12.00 -3.55
N LYS A 75 0.45 -12.54 -2.64
CA LYS A 75 1.11 -13.83 -2.81
C LYS A 75 0.44 -14.95 -2.02
N SER A 76 -0.20 -14.60 -0.92
CA SER A 76 -0.84 -15.60 -0.06
C SER A 76 -2.06 -15.02 0.63
N GLY A 77 -2.82 -15.88 1.29
CA GLY A 77 -4.03 -15.49 1.96
C GLY A 77 -5.25 -15.69 1.10
N THR A 78 -6.40 -15.86 1.74
CA THR A 78 -7.68 -15.95 1.04
C THR A 78 -8.13 -14.55 0.63
N TYR A 79 -9.13 -14.50 -0.24
CA TYR A 79 -9.70 -13.23 -0.65
C TYR A 79 -10.15 -12.41 0.56
N GLN A 80 -10.85 -13.05 1.49
CA GLN A 80 -11.34 -12.36 2.68
C GLN A 80 -10.20 -11.85 3.55
N GLU A 81 -9.15 -12.66 3.69
CA GLU A 81 -8.00 -12.25 4.49
C GLU A 81 -7.28 -11.06 3.86
N ARG A 82 -7.15 -11.07 2.53
CA ARG A 82 -6.54 -9.96 1.81
C ARG A 82 -7.36 -8.69 1.95
N GLU A 83 -8.68 -8.82 1.84
CA GLU A 83 -9.57 -7.68 1.98
C GLU A 83 -9.50 -7.10 3.39
N ASP A 84 -9.52 -7.96 4.40
CA ASP A 84 -9.42 -7.51 5.78
C ASP A 84 -8.07 -6.85 6.05
N CYS A 85 -7.01 -7.39 5.48
CA CYS A 85 -5.68 -6.81 5.60
C CYS A 85 -5.64 -5.40 5.02
N LEU A 86 -6.20 -5.23 3.82
CA LEU A 86 -6.25 -3.92 3.18
C LEU A 86 -7.05 -2.92 4.01
N LYS A 87 -8.18 -3.36 4.55
CA LYS A 87 -9.01 -2.47 5.37
C LYS A 87 -8.26 -1.99 6.61
N ARG A 88 -7.53 -2.89 7.26
CA ARG A 88 -6.75 -2.51 8.44
C ARG A 88 -5.63 -1.54 8.08
N ILE A 89 -4.95 -1.80 6.98
CA ILE A 89 -3.87 -0.94 6.53
C ILE A 89 -4.43 0.43 6.14
N ASP A 90 -5.49 0.45 5.37
CA ASP A 90 -6.10 1.71 4.95
C ASP A 90 -6.56 2.53 6.16
N TRP A 91 -7.17 1.86 7.12
CA TRP A 91 -7.64 2.54 8.33
C TRP A 91 -6.47 3.14 9.09
N SER A 92 -5.40 2.37 9.26
CA SER A 92 -4.22 2.83 9.99
C SER A 92 -3.55 4.01 9.27
N MET A 93 -3.39 3.90 7.96
CA MET A 93 -2.74 4.94 7.20
C MET A 93 -3.57 6.22 7.16
N LYS A 94 -4.89 6.07 7.08
CA LYS A 94 -5.79 7.21 7.08
C LYS A 94 -5.70 7.97 8.38
N ARG A 95 -5.63 7.26 9.50
CA ARG A 95 -5.52 7.90 10.81
C ARG A 95 -4.16 8.50 11.03
N GLY A 96 -3.12 7.74 10.68
CA GLY A 96 -1.76 8.18 10.92
C GLY A 96 -1.28 9.22 9.95
N GLY A 97 -1.82 9.19 8.73
CA GLY A 97 -1.44 10.14 7.71
C GLY A 97 -2.08 11.49 7.93
N GLY A 98 -3.02 11.49 8.79
CA GLY A 98 -3.73 12.67 9.24
C GLY A 98 -3.52 13.89 8.51
#